data_937a960c93624ca416f2373a593fb2a3
#
_entry.id   937a960c93624ca416f2373a593fb2a3
#
_cell.length_a   1.000
_cell.length_b   1.000
_cell.length_c   1.000
_cell.angle_alpha   90.00
_cell.angle_beta   90.00
_cell.angle_gamma   90.00
#
_symmetry.space_group_name_H-M   'P 1'
#
loop_
_entity.id
_entity.type
_entity.pdbx_description
1 polymer ?
#
loop_
_entity_poly.entity_id
_entity_poly.type
_entity_poly.pdbx_seq_one_letter_code
_entity_poly.pdbx_strand_id
1 'polypeptide(L)'
;MMATSIDLHTFSSDYNPFIIDGRLQVVFDMETGDPDDFVTLIFLLGHPLVHLKAITIVPGTPDQIGFIRYALNRFNRNDIPLGVFNMNAKPALSKFHLKIYAPEIIRESRNALDGSDVLLTYCDEKTILICGGPLKNVAKAIQTGQFKLGRLVAQGGFAGDNIVPEDKRLNKFNGRITCPTFNLTSDPKAAKIVLDYNGIKEKFFVSKNVCHGVLYTNDTHKQLEKVKDRSQSLHEMYHVMSVYLNRAGKIEKAFHDPLAACCAIDSSIGQWKDVRLYMDEKTKEWGSKISEHPNVKIIVDYDQDKYLSTLFAYA
;
A
#
# COMPACT_ATOMS: atom_id res chain seq x y z
N MET A 1 24.17 -2.12 -6.65
CA MET A 1 23.80 -0.69 -6.66
C MET A 1 23.92 -0.12 -5.26
N MET A 2 24.49 1.05 -5.07
CA MET A 2 24.54 1.68 -3.74
C MET A 2 23.20 2.36 -3.52
N ALA A 3 22.58 2.14 -2.35
CA ALA A 3 21.47 2.98 -1.91
C ALA A 3 22.02 4.42 -1.82
N THR A 4 21.46 5.31 -2.60
CA THR A 4 21.91 6.72 -2.67
C THR A 4 21.08 7.53 -1.69
N SER A 5 21.75 8.45 -0.98
CA SER A 5 21.03 9.56 -0.34
C SER A 5 20.23 10.28 -1.43
N ILE A 6 18.95 10.52 -1.17
CA ILE A 6 18.15 11.32 -2.11
C ILE A 6 18.61 12.76 -1.97
N ASP A 7 19.20 13.29 -3.03
CA ASP A 7 19.38 14.73 -3.14
C ASP A 7 17.99 15.35 -3.42
N LEU A 8 17.44 15.99 -2.41
CA LEU A 8 16.12 16.64 -2.48
C LEU A 8 16.03 17.73 -3.55
N HIS A 9 17.19 18.18 -4.09
CA HIS A 9 17.25 19.17 -5.17
C HIS A 9 17.15 18.59 -6.59
N THR A 10 17.22 17.27 -6.76
CA THR A 10 17.17 16.62 -8.10
C THR A 10 15.76 16.28 -8.57
N PHE A 11 14.73 16.45 -7.74
CA PHE A 11 13.35 16.37 -8.23
C PHE A 11 13.08 17.57 -9.11
N SER A 12 12.92 17.26 -10.42
CA SER A 12 12.62 18.20 -11.49
C SER A 12 11.61 19.28 -11.06
N SER A 13 11.86 20.51 -11.49
CA SER A 13 11.04 21.70 -11.27
C SER A 13 9.63 21.61 -11.91
N ASP A 14 9.22 20.45 -12.39
CA ASP A 14 7.87 20.24 -12.90
C ASP A 14 6.89 20.20 -11.71
N TYR A 15 5.90 21.09 -11.79
CA TYR A 15 4.87 21.24 -10.77
C TYR A 15 4.17 19.90 -10.45
N ASN A 16 4.53 19.29 -9.33
CA ASN A 16 3.83 18.12 -8.81
C ASN A 16 2.77 18.60 -7.79
N PRO A 17 1.46 18.48 -8.10
CA PRO A 17 0.39 19.01 -7.25
C PRO A 17 0.31 18.33 -5.88
N PHE A 18 0.95 17.19 -5.68
CA PHE A 18 0.94 16.43 -4.43
C PHE A 18 2.07 16.84 -3.48
N ILE A 19 3.01 17.70 -3.90
CA ILE A 19 4.12 18.16 -3.07
C ILE A 19 3.73 19.46 -2.38
N ILE A 20 3.79 19.45 -1.05
CA ILE A 20 3.67 20.63 -0.19
C ILE A 20 4.88 20.62 0.75
N ASP A 21 5.58 21.75 0.84
CA ASP A 21 6.81 21.90 1.65
C ASP A 21 7.85 20.79 1.39
N GLY A 22 8.05 20.46 0.11
CA GLY A 22 9.03 19.47 -0.35
C GLY A 22 8.61 17.99 -0.11
N ARG A 23 7.40 17.73 0.36
CA ARG A 23 6.93 16.36 0.64
C ARG A 23 5.58 16.04 0.03
N LEU A 24 5.44 14.81 -0.42
CA LEU A 24 4.19 14.24 -0.92
C LEU A 24 3.18 14.10 0.24
N GLN A 25 1.97 14.59 0.03
CA GLN A 25 0.88 14.50 0.99
C GLN A 25 0.21 13.13 0.90
N VAL A 26 0.46 12.25 1.85
CA VAL A 26 0.05 10.84 1.80
C VAL A 26 -0.92 10.50 2.93
N VAL A 27 -1.95 9.72 2.62
CA VAL A 27 -2.79 8.99 3.56
C VAL A 27 -2.67 7.50 3.26
N PHE A 28 -2.65 6.64 4.28
CA PHE A 28 -2.51 5.19 4.11
C PHE A 28 -3.70 4.45 4.70
N ASP A 29 -4.43 3.72 3.86
CA ASP A 29 -5.52 2.80 4.24
C ASP A 29 -4.98 1.37 4.18
N MET A 30 -4.91 0.68 5.33
CA MET A 30 -4.20 -0.58 5.48
C MET A 30 -5.03 -1.66 6.17
N GLU A 31 -4.53 -2.87 6.11
CA GLU A 31 -4.93 -3.96 7.00
C GLU A 31 -3.73 -4.44 7.84
N THR A 32 -3.84 -5.54 8.55
CA THR A 32 -2.77 -6.15 9.35
C THR A 32 -2.80 -7.68 9.27
N GLY A 33 -3.29 -8.20 8.17
CA GLY A 33 -3.33 -9.64 7.91
C GLY A 33 -1.99 -10.20 7.44
N ASP A 34 -1.22 -9.39 6.74
CA ASP A 34 0.08 -9.75 6.17
C ASP A 34 1.19 -8.79 6.66
N PRO A 35 2.44 -9.25 6.84
CA PRO A 35 3.56 -8.42 7.28
C PRO A 35 3.89 -7.22 6.41
N ASP A 36 3.63 -7.28 5.12
CA ASP A 36 4.01 -6.21 4.19
C ASP A 36 3.19 -4.93 4.35
N ASP A 37 1.95 -4.98 4.83
CA ASP A 37 1.21 -3.80 5.29
C ASP A 37 2.00 -3.02 6.34
N PHE A 38 2.49 -3.74 7.35
CA PHE A 38 3.24 -3.11 8.44
C PHE A 38 4.61 -2.58 7.98
N VAL A 39 5.29 -3.31 7.10
CA VAL A 39 6.53 -2.84 6.47
C VAL A 39 6.27 -1.57 5.66
N THR A 40 5.14 -1.51 4.96
CA THR A 40 4.72 -0.31 4.23
C THR A 40 4.49 0.88 5.16
N LEU A 41 3.85 0.67 6.31
CA LEU A 41 3.68 1.73 7.31
C LEU A 41 5.04 2.25 7.81
N ILE A 42 5.95 1.35 8.19
CA ILE A 42 7.30 1.72 8.64
C ILE A 42 8.03 2.52 7.55
N PHE A 43 7.96 2.07 6.30
CA PHE A 43 8.52 2.74 5.14
C PHE A 43 7.98 4.17 5.00
N LEU A 44 6.66 4.35 5.01
CA LEU A 44 6.01 5.66 4.86
C LEU A 44 6.31 6.61 6.03
N LEU A 45 6.47 6.10 7.25
CA LEU A 45 6.80 6.90 8.44
C LEU A 45 8.19 7.52 8.36
N GLY A 46 9.14 6.88 7.71
CA GLY A 46 10.53 7.35 7.64
C GLY A 46 11.00 7.79 6.27
N HIS A 47 10.19 7.67 5.22
CA HIS A 47 10.62 8.06 3.87
C HIS A 47 10.76 9.59 3.76
N PRO A 48 11.92 10.11 3.30
CA PRO A 48 12.22 11.55 3.33
C PRO A 48 11.26 12.41 2.51
N LEU A 49 10.70 11.86 1.43
CA LEU A 49 9.76 12.58 0.55
C LEU A 49 8.29 12.46 0.99
N VAL A 50 7.97 11.79 2.10
CA VAL A 50 6.59 11.53 2.52
C VAL A 50 6.21 12.38 3.73
N HIS A 51 5.07 13.04 3.64
CA HIS A 51 4.32 13.55 4.78
C HIS A 51 3.08 12.67 4.98
N LEU A 52 3.18 11.70 5.89
CA LEU A 52 2.06 10.84 6.24
C LEU A 52 1.08 11.60 7.12
N LYS A 53 -0.07 12.00 6.55
CA LYS A 53 -1.09 12.87 7.16
C LYS A 53 -2.04 12.11 8.09
N ALA A 54 -2.41 10.89 7.71
CA ALA A 54 -3.36 10.05 8.44
C ALA A 54 -3.22 8.58 8.05
N ILE A 55 -3.74 7.71 8.89
CA ILE A 55 -3.82 6.26 8.66
C ILE A 55 -5.26 5.82 8.88
N THR A 56 -5.76 4.91 8.03
CA THR A 56 -7.01 4.19 8.29
C THR A 56 -6.79 2.69 8.23
N ILE A 57 -7.57 1.91 9.00
CA ILE A 57 -7.42 0.47 9.13
C ILE A 57 -8.74 -0.24 8.79
N VAL A 58 -8.64 -1.37 8.11
CA VAL A 58 -9.75 -2.28 7.83
C VAL A 58 -9.44 -3.66 8.44
N PRO A 59 -10.30 -4.21 9.31
CA PRO A 59 -11.48 -3.59 9.89
C PRO A 59 -11.19 -2.53 10.96
N GLY A 60 -10.08 -2.59 11.69
CA GLY A 60 -9.71 -1.66 12.74
C GLY A 60 -10.17 -2.10 14.12
N THR A 61 -9.93 -3.35 14.46
CA THR A 61 -10.22 -3.93 15.79
C THR A 61 -9.26 -3.40 16.87
N PRO A 62 -9.62 -3.49 18.17
CA PRO A 62 -8.79 -2.92 19.24
C PRO A 62 -7.34 -3.42 19.28
N ASP A 63 -7.10 -4.69 18.92
CA ASP A 63 -5.77 -5.27 18.77
C ASP A 63 -4.97 -4.63 17.63
N GLN A 64 -5.61 -4.39 16.48
CA GLN A 64 -5.00 -3.68 15.35
C GLN A 64 -4.67 -2.22 15.71
N ILE A 65 -5.62 -1.51 16.34
CA ILE A 65 -5.41 -0.13 16.79
C ILE A 65 -4.24 -0.07 17.77
N GLY A 66 -4.20 -0.96 18.74
CA GLY A 66 -3.11 -1.03 19.73
C GLY A 66 -1.75 -1.25 19.09
N PHE A 67 -1.66 -2.15 18.12
CA PHE A 67 -0.44 -2.45 17.38
C PHE A 67 0.04 -1.23 16.58
N ILE A 68 -0.84 -0.56 15.85
CA ILE A 68 -0.48 0.63 15.06
C ILE A 68 -0.12 1.81 15.99
N ARG A 69 -0.86 2.03 17.08
CA ARG A 69 -0.50 3.06 18.06
C ARG A 69 0.87 2.81 18.69
N TYR A 70 1.20 1.54 18.99
CA TYR A 70 2.53 1.17 19.47
C TYR A 70 3.62 1.54 18.44
N ALA A 71 3.41 1.21 17.16
CA ALA A 71 4.33 1.57 16.10
C ALA A 71 4.50 3.09 15.97
N LEU A 72 3.41 3.85 15.95
CA LEU A 72 3.46 5.32 15.88
C LEU A 72 4.23 5.92 17.06
N ASN A 73 4.03 5.39 18.26
CA ASN A 73 4.77 5.83 19.45
C ASN A 73 6.29 5.61 19.32
N ARG A 74 6.70 4.48 18.75
CA ARG A 74 8.12 4.19 18.50
C ARG A 74 8.77 5.20 17.54
N PHE A 75 8.00 5.75 16.60
CA PHE A 75 8.46 6.79 15.67
C PHE A 75 8.21 8.21 16.16
N ASN A 76 7.75 8.40 17.41
CA ASN A 76 7.34 9.71 17.95
C ASN A 76 6.28 10.41 17.08
N ARG A 77 5.40 9.63 16.42
CA ARG A 77 4.37 10.12 15.50
C ARG A 77 2.95 9.87 16.03
N ASN A 78 2.75 10.08 17.33
CA ASN A 78 1.41 10.01 17.95
C ASN A 78 0.48 11.13 17.48
N ASP A 79 1.01 12.14 16.77
CA ASP A 79 0.29 13.20 16.09
C ASP A 79 -0.56 12.69 14.92
N ILE A 80 -0.21 11.54 14.31
CA ILE A 80 -0.92 11.01 13.14
C ILE A 80 -2.31 10.49 13.55
N PRO A 81 -3.39 11.05 12.96
CA PRO A 81 -4.75 10.56 13.16
C PRO A 81 -4.91 9.13 12.67
N LEU A 82 -5.66 8.34 13.43
CA LEU A 82 -5.97 6.96 13.12
C LEU A 82 -7.48 6.77 12.99
N GLY A 83 -7.93 6.26 11.85
CA GLY A 83 -9.32 5.92 11.58
C GLY A 83 -9.54 4.41 11.43
N VAL A 84 -10.78 3.96 11.62
CA VAL A 84 -11.14 2.54 11.50
C VAL A 84 -12.49 2.36 10.82
N PHE A 85 -12.64 1.23 10.10
CA PHE A 85 -13.90 0.89 9.46
C PHE A 85 -14.93 0.32 10.46
N ASN A 86 -14.52 -0.65 11.25
CA ASN A 86 -15.40 -1.34 12.22
C ASN A 86 -14.62 -1.89 13.41
N MET A 87 -14.62 -1.14 14.49
CA MET A 87 -13.92 -1.50 15.73
C MET A 87 -14.49 -2.76 16.41
N ASN A 88 -15.74 -3.11 16.12
CA ASN A 88 -16.45 -4.25 16.72
C ASN A 88 -16.38 -5.52 15.86
N ALA A 89 -15.56 -5.55 14.83
CA ALA A 89 -15.30 -6.75 14.05
C ALA A 89 -14.56 -7.81 14.89
N LYS A 90 -14.45 -9.03 14.37
CA LYS A 90 -13.61 -10.07 14.97
C LYS A 90 -12.15 -9.65 14.93
N PRO A 91 -11.35 -9.98 15.96
CA PRO A 91 -9.92 -9.71 15.99
C PRO A 91 -9.22 -10.11 14.69
N ALA A 92 -8.45 -9.19 14.11
CA ALA A 92 -7.89 -9.35 12.77
C ALA A 92 -6.36 -9.15 12.71
N LEU A 93 -5.71 -8.85 13.83
CA LEU A 93 -4.26 -8.74 13.89
C LEU A 93 -3.60 -10.10 13.64
N SER A 94 -2.71 -10.18 12.67
CA SER A 94 -1.94 -11.40 12.41
C SER A 94 -1.07 -11.78 13.60
N LYS A 95 -1.06 -13.08 13.95
CA LYS A 95 -0.17 -13.62 14.98
C LYS A 95 1.32 -13.37 14.70
N PHE A 96 1.69 -13.10 13.46
CA PHE A 96 3.06 -12.73 13.13
C PHE A 96 3.44 -11.39 13.78
N HIS A 97 2.57 -10.39 13.73
CA HIS A 97 2.84 -9.07 14.30
C HIS A 97 3.15 -9.13 15.80
N LEU A 98 2.51 -10.05 16.53
CA LEU A 98 2.81 -10.30 17.94
C LEU A 98 4.20 -10.94 18.19
N LYS A 99 4.91 -11.35 17.14
CA LYS A 99 6.28 -11.88 17.24
C LYS A 99 7.36 -10.84 16.95
N ILE A 100 6.98 -9.71 16.36
CA ILE A 100 7.91 -8.62 16.06
C ILE A 100 8.32 -7.93 17.36
N TYR A 101 7.34 -7.67 18.22
CA TYR A 101 7.53 -7.03 19.52
C TYR A 101 6.98 -7.93 20.61
N ALA A 102 7.48 -7.77 21.83
CA ALA A 102 6.97 -8.52 22.96
C ALA A 102 5.45 -8.28 23.12
N PRO A 103 4.60 -9.33 23.10
CA PRO A 103 3.15 -9.16 23.12
C PRO A 103 2.64 -8.40 24.36
N GLU A 104 3.39 -8.48 25.48
CA GLU A 104 3.04 -7.88 26.77
C GLU A 104 3.04 -6.35 26.73
N ILE A 105 3.73 -5.75 25.76
CA ILE A 105 3.82 -4.28 25.60
C ILE A 105 2.82 -3.74 24.60
N ILE A 106 2.23 -4.59 23.76
CA ILE A 106 1.20 -4.20 22.79
C ILE A 106 -0.16 -4.36 23.44
N ARG A 107 -0.76 -3.26 23.88
CA ARG A 107 -2.08 -3.27 24.52
C ARG A 107 -3.16 -2.93 23.50
N GLU A 108 -4.29 -3.62 23.57
CA GLU A 108 -5.50 -3.21 22.84
C GLU A 108 -5.84 -1.74 23.10
N SER A 109 -6.31 -1.07 22.07
CA SER A 109 -6.70 0.33 22.13
C SER A 109 -8.00 0.56 21.37
N ARG A 110 -8.78 1.51 21.84
CA ARG A 110 -9.96 2.05 21.14
C ARG A 110 -9.76 3.50 20.71
N ASN A 111 -8.53 4.01 20.80
CA ASN A 111 -8.19 5.38 20.43
C ASN A 111 -8.05 5.51 18.91
N ALA A 112 -9.18 5.51 18.22
CA ALA A 112 -9.30 5.76 16.79
C ALA A 112 -10.64 6.42 16.47
N LEU A 113 -10.68 7.17 15.37
CA LEU A 113 -11.86 7.84 14.82
C LEU A 113 -12.58 6.92 13.82
N ASP A 114 -13.70 7.35 13.27
CA ASP A 114 -14.30 6.71 12.09
C ASP A 114 -13.38 6.89 10.87
N GLY A 115 -13.13 5.80 10.12
CA GLY A 115 -12.19 5.83 8.99
C GLY A 115 -12.66 6.75 7.86
N SER A 116 -13.97 6.82 7.59
CA SER A 116 -14.50 7.72 6.58
C SER A 116 -14.34 9.19 6.97
N ASP A 117 -14.51 9.53 8.25
CA ASP A 117 -14.33 10.91 8.74
C ASP A 117 -12.86 11.34 8.65
N VAL A 118 -11.94 10.43 8.96
CA VAL A 118 -10.50 10.66 8.77
C VAL A 118 -10.18 10.90 7.29
N LEU A 119 -10.71 10.08 6.38
CA LEU A 119 -10.51 10.29 4.95
C LEU A 119 -11.10 11.60 4.45
N LEU A 120 -12.30 11.99 4.90
CA LEU A 120 -12.91 13.26 4.54
C LEU A 120 -12.12 14.48 5.04
N THR A 121 -11.47 14.35 6.20
CA THR A 121 -10.69 15.43 6.80
C THR A 121 -9.31 15.59 6.16
N TYR A 122 -8.65 14.50 5.83
CA TYR A 122 -7.23 14.50 5.45
C TYR A 122 -6.97 14.24 3.96
N CYS A 123 -7.98 13.83 3.18
CA CYS A 123 -7.89 13.68 1.73
C CYS A 123 -8.49 14.90 1.01
N ASP A 124 -7.78 15.36 0.00
CA ASP A 124 -8.20 16.40 -0.94
C ASP A 124 -7.59 16.16 -2.32
N GLU A 125 -7.78 17.08 -3.25
CA GLU A 125 -7.25 16.97 -4.62
C GLU A 125 -5.72 17.05 -4.70
N LYS A 126 -5.00 17.32 -3.60
CA LYS A 126 -3.54 17.35 -3.49
C LYS A 126 -3.01 16.18 -2.66
N THR A 127 -3.85 15.22 -2.32
CA THR A 127 -3.49 14.05 -1.50
C THR A 127 -3.38 12.80 -2.36
N ILE A 128 -2.40 11.97 -2.03
CA ILE A 128 -2.26 10.59 -2.52
C ILE A 128 -2.76 9.66 -1.42
N LEU A 129 -3.78 8.87 -1.73
CA LEU A 129 -4.26 7.79 -0.85
C LEU A 129 -3.68 6.46 -1.33
N ILE A 130 -2.91 5.79 -0.47
CA ILE A 130 -2.41 4.44 -0.70
C ILE A 130 -3.36 3.47 0.00
N CYS A 131 -3.80 2.42 -0.70
CA CYS A 131 -4.68 1.38 -0.14
C CYS A 131 -4.01 0.00 -0.25
N GLY A 132 -3.62 -0.57 0.90
CA GLY A 132 -3.14 -1.94 1.05
C GLY A 132 -4.24 -2.93 1.45
N GLY A 133 -5.42 -2.46 1.83
CA GLY A 133 -6.55 -3.27 2.29
C GLY A 133 -7.82 -3.15 1.43
N PRO A 134 -8.91 -3.82 1.83
CA PRO A 134 -10.23 -3.68 1.23
C PRO A 134 -10.71 -2.23 1.26
N LEU A 135 -11.28 -1.74 0.16
CA LEU A 135 -11.62 -0.33 -0.07
C LEU A 135 -12.84 0.19 0.73
N LYS A 136 -13.09 -0.35 1.92
CA LYS A 136 -14.33 -0.10 2.71
C LYS A 136 -14.37 1.31 3.27
N ASN A 137 -13.25 1.81 3.82
CA ASN A 137 -13.17 3.19 4.33
C ASN A 137 -13.39 4.18 3.20
N VAL A 138 -12.76 3.94 2.05
CA VAL A 138 -12.86 4.81 0.87
C VAL A 138 -14.30 4.83 0.34
N ALA A 139 -14.92 3.66 0.19
CA ALA A 139 -16.31 3.56 -0.28
C ALA A 139 -17.28 4.27 0.67
N LYS A 140 -17.08 4.14 1.98
CA LYS A 140 -17.89 4.84 2.99
C LYS A 140 -17.71 6.36 2.90
N ALA A 141 -16.48 6.85 2.73
CA ALA A 141 -16.22 8.27 2.52
C ALA A 141 -16.89 8.79 1.23
N ILE A 142 -16.82 8.04 0.12
CA ILE A 142 -17.49 8.39 -1.14
C ILE A 142 -19.00 8.50 -0.97
N GLN A 143 -19.63 7.62 -0.22
CA GLN A 143 -21.08 7.61 0.01
C GLN A 143 -21.60 8.85 0.74
N THR A 144 -20.74 9.62 1.39
CA THR A 144 -21.14 10.93 1.96
C THR A 144 -21.40 12.00 0.90
N GLY A 145 -20.94 11.78 -0.35
CA GLY A 145 -21.04 12.74 -1.45
C GLY A 145 -20.02 13.89 -1.41
N GLN A 146 -19.15 13.95 -0.40
CA GLN A 146 -18.20 15.06 -0.20
C GLN A 146 -16.74 14.67 -0.49
N PHE A 147 -16.46 13.39 -0.64
CA PHE A 147 -15.09 12.89 -0.82
C PHE A 147 -14.47 13.36 -2.13
N LYS A 148 -13.25 13.87 -2.05
CA LYS A 148 -12.41 14.22 -3.21
C LYS A 148 -11.00 13.73 -2.98
N LEU A 149 -10.34 13.32 -4.06
CA LEU A 149 -8.97 12.81 -3.98
C LEU A 149 -8.19 13.12 -5.27
N GLY A 150 -6.94 13.51 -5.11
CA GLY A 150 -6.04 13.69 -6.25
C GLY A 150 -5.64 12.37 -6.88
N ARG A 151 -5.05 11.46 -6.09
CA ARG A 151 -4.60 10.15 -6.59
C ARG A 151 -4.90 9.02 -5.59
N LEU A 152 -5.47 7.95 -6.09
CA LEU A 152 -5.55 6.66 -5.42
C LEU A 152 -4.49 5.72 -5.99
N VAL A 153 -3.69 5.09 -5.14
CA VAL A 153 -2.81 3.97 -5.50
C VAL A 153 -3.21 2.77 -4.66
N ALA A 154 -3.84 1.78 -5.26
CA ALA A 154 -4.38 0.63 -4.55
C ALA A 154 -3.69 -0.68 -4.97
N GLN A 155 -3.31 -1.50 -4.00
CA GLN A 155 -2.93 -2.88 -4.27
C GLN A 155 -4.20 -3.69 -4.57
N GLY A 156 -4.25 -4.32 -5.74
CA GLY A 156 -5.41 -5.12 -6.15
C GLY A 156 -5.65 -5.14 -7.65
N GLY A 157 -6.71 -5.83 -8.03
CA GLY A 157 -7.03 -6.03 -9.43
C GLY A 157 -6.13 -7.06 -10.11
N PHE A 158 -6.44 -7.36 -11.36
CA PHE A 158 -5.72 -8.36 -12.14
C PHE A 158 -5.60 -7.91 -13.60
N ALA A 159 -4.38 -7.71 -14.06
CA ALA A 159 -4.06 -7.53 -15.48
C ALA A 159 -3.70 -8.90 -16.05
N GLY A 160 -4.66 -9.58 -16.66
CA GLY A 160 -4.46 -10.95 -17.18
C GLY A 160 -3.50 -11.04 -18.38
N ASP A 161 -3.36 -12.23 -18.93
CA ASP A 161 -2.54 -12.51 -20.11
C ASP A 161 -2.97 -11.73 -21.35
N ASN A 162 -4.18 -11.18 -21.36
CA ASN A 162 -4.69 -10.27 -22.38
C ASN A 162 -4.12 -8.84 -22.27
N ILE A 163 -3.42 -8.50 -21.17
CA ILE A 163 -2.89 -7.15 -20.88
C ILE A 163 -1.39 -7.16 -20.63
N VAL A 164 -0.89 -8.14 -19.83
CA VAL A 164 0.52 -8.24 -19.45
C VAL A 164 1.34 -8.78 -20.62
N PRO A 165 2.49 -8.14 -20.98
CA PRO A 165 3.42 -8.66 -21.98
C PRO A 165 3.84 -10.08 -21.66
N GLU A 166 4.05 -10.91 -22.68
CA GLU A 166 4.30 -12.35 -22.53
C GLU A 166 5.55 -12.66 -21.68
N ASP A 167 6.61 -11.90 -21.88
CA ASP A 167 7.87 -12.00 -21.15
C ASP A 167 7.79 -11.55 -19.68
N LYS A 168 6.68 -10.93 -19.29
CA LYS A 168 6.43 -10.43 -17.92
C LYS A 168 5.40 -11.25 -17.15
N ARG A 169 4.83 -12.28 -17.76
CA ARG A 169 3.81 -13.12 -17.12
C ARG A 169 4.44 -14.03 -16.06
N LEU A 170 3.78 -14.10 -14.92
CA LEU A 170 4.16 -15.07 -13.89
C LEU A 170 3.52 -16.43 -14.20
N ASN A 171 4.31 -17.50 -14.25
CA ASN A 171 3.86 -18.85 -14.59
C ASN A 171 2.62 -19.32 -13.82
N LYS A 172 2.50 -18.94 -12.54
CA LYS A 172 1.33 -19.28 -11.69
C LYS A 172 0.01 -18.69 -12.16
N PHE A 173 0.03 -17.71 -13.09
CA PHE A 173 -1.15 -17.08 -13.65
C PHE A 173 -1.34 -17.36 -15.15
N ASN A 174 -0.53 -18.21 -15.75
CA ASN A 174 -0.62 -18.55 -17.17
C ASN A 174 -2.05 -18.95 -17.57
N GLY A 175 -2.53 -18.40 -18.68
CA GLY A 175 -3.87 -18.64 -19.23
C GLY A 175 -4.97 -17.86 -18.51
N ARG A 176 -4.68 -17.08 -17.47
CA ARG A 176 -5.71 -16.33 -16.74
C ARG A 176 -5.92 -14.94 -17.30
N ILE A 177 -7.19 -14.59 -17.48
CA ILE A 177 -7.64 -13.21 -17.77
C ILE A 177 -8.37 -12.59 -16.57
N THR A 178 -8.80 -13.42 -15.61
CA THR A 178 -9.40 -13.03 -14.33
C THR A 178 -8.77 -13.80 -13.18
N CYS A 179 -8.81 -13.23 -11.96
CA CYS A 179 -8.31 -13.87 -10.75
C CYS A 179 -8.98 -13.25 -9.50
N PRO A 180 -9.21 -14.03 -8.42
CA PRO A 180 -9.57 -13.45 -7.15
C PRO A 180 -8.44 -12.57 -6.63
N THR A 181 -8.76 -11.34 -6.18
CA THR A 181 -7.80 -10.44 -5.55
C THR A 181 -8.34 -10.01 -4.20
N PHE A 182 -7.63 -10.31 -3.12
CA PHE A 182 -8.15 -10.21 -1.76
C PHE A 182 -8.85 -8.87 -1.50
N ASN A 183 -8.19 -7.75 -1.73
CA ASN A 183 -8.70 -6.42 -1.40
C ASN A 183 -10.00 -6.06 -2.13
N LEU A 184 -10.15 -6.47 -3.39
CA LEU A 184 -11.36 -6.19 -4.15
C LEU A 184 -12.45 -7.24 -3.93
N THR A 185 -12.06 -8.52 -3.71
CA THR A 185 -13.00 -9.63 -3.51
C THR A 185 -13.59 -9.63 -2.10
N SER A 186 -12.88 -9.09 -1.11
CA SER A 186 -13.37 -8.97 0.28
C SER A 186 -14.58 -8.06 0.42
N ASP A 187 -14.74 -7.08 -0.47
CA ASP A 187 -15.94 -6.26 -0.60
C ASP A 187 -16.13 -5.75 -2.03
N PRO A 188 -16.73 -6.55 -2.91
CA PRO A 188 -16.92 -6.17 -4.31
C PRO A 188 -17.82 -4.93 -4.49
N LYS A 189 -18.72 -4.66 -3.54
CA LYS A 189 -19.57 -3.47 -3.59
C LYS A 189 -18.74 -2.22 -3.31
N ALA A 190 -17.91 -2.24 -2.29
CA ALA A 190 -16.97 -1.15 -1.99
C ALA A 190 -16.02 -0.92 -3.17
N ALA A 191 -15.43 -1.98 -3.72
CA ALA A 191 -14.56 -1.88 -4.90
C ALA A 191 -15.27 -1.22 -6.09
N LYS A 192 -16.51 -1.62 -6.39
CA LYS A 192 -17.29 -1.02 -7.48
C LYS A 192 -17.59 0.45 -7.24
N ILE A 193 -17.98 0.85 -6.02
CA ILE A 193 -18.20 2.27 -5.66
C ILE A 193 -16.94 3.10 -5.97
N VAL A 194 -15.76 2.62 -5.56
CA VAL A 194 -14.49 3.32 -5.78
C VAL A 194 -14.11 3.39 -7.25
N LEU A 195 -14.29 2.28 -7.99
CA LEU A 195 -13.96 2.23 -9.42
C LEU A 195 -14.84 3.16 -10.26
N ASP A 196 -16.13 3.24 -9.95
CA ASP A 196 -17.11 4.02 -10.70
C ASP A 196 -17.13 5.52 -10.25
N TYR A 197 -16.45 5.88 -9.16
CA TYR A 197 -16.51 7.24 -8.61
C TYR A 197 -15.59 8.22 -9.38
N ASN A 198 -16.14 9.34 -9.82
CA ASN A 198 -15.44 10.36 -10.61
C ASN A 198 -14.75 11.46 -9.75
N GLY A 199 -14.95 11.48 -8.44
CA GLY A 199 -14.30 12.45 -7.54
C GLY A 199 -12.85 12.10 -7.18
N ILE A 200 -12.31 11.00 -7.71
CA ILE A 200 -10.89 10.64 -7.66
C ILE A 200 -10.29 10.94 -9.03
N LYS A 201 -9.31 11.87 -9.10
CA LYS A 201 -8.75 12.32 -10.38
C LYS A 201 -7.95 11.25 -11.09
N GLU A 202 -7.15 10.50 -10.34
CA GLU A 202 -6.29 9.43 -10.88
C GLU A 202 -6.42 8.16 -10.03
N LYS A 203 -6.58 7.02 -10.69
CA LYS A 203 -6.68 5.70 -10.03
C LYS A 203 -5.63 4.77 -10.61
N PHE A 204 -4.67 4.38 -9.78
CA PHE A 204 -3.60 3.45 -10.09
C PHE A 204 -3.82 2.15 -9.32
N PHE A 205 -3.77 1.02 -10.01
CA PHE A 205 -3.92 -0.30 -9.40
C PHE A 205 -2.67 -1.15 -9.59
N VAL A 206 -2.06 -1.56 -8.49
CA VAL A 206 -0.91 -2.46 -8.48
C VAL A 206 -1.42 -3.89 -8.49
N SER A 207 -1.44 -4.46 -9.70
CA SER A 207 -2.10 -5.73 -10.01
C SER A 207 -1.44 -6.93 -9.34
N LYS A 208 -2.27 -7.90 -8.97
CA LYS A 208 -1.85 -9.15 -8.33
C LYS A 208 -0.77 -9.89 -9.11
N ASN A 209 -0.87 -9.95 -10.43
CA ASN A 209 0.09 -10.68 -11.26
C ASN A 209 1.45 -9.98 -11.39
N VAL A 210 1.58 -8.71 -11.06
CA VAL A 210 2.87 -8.02 -10.96
C VAL A 210 3.41 -8.09 -9.53
N CYS A 211 2.64 -7.64 -8.53
CA CYS A 211 3.12 -7.57 -7.15
C CYS A 211 3.49 -8.93 -6.55
N HIS A 212 2.94 -10.04 -7.05
CA HIS A 212 3.35 -11.38 -6.64
C HIS A 212 4.74 -11.81 -7.16
N GLY A 213 5.32 -11.05 -8.08
CA GLY A 213 6.72 -11.22 -8.54
C GLY A 213 7.71 -10.34 -7.78
N VAL A 214 7.23 -9.43 -6.94
CA VAL A 214 8.08 -8.55 -6.13
C VAL A 214 8.43 -9.26 -4.83
N LEU A 215 9.63 -9.86 -4.81
CA LEU A 215 10.06 -10.73 -3.71
C LEU A 215 11.12 -10.03 -2.86
N TYR A 216 10.86 -9.94 -1.56
CA TYR A 216 11.89 -9.65 -0.58
C TYR A 216 12.61 -10.95 -0.22
N THR A 217 13.85 -11.07 -0.68
CA THR A 217 14.68 -12.26 -0.55
C THR A 217 15.80 -12.06 0.48
N ASN A 218 16.59 -13.10 0.74
CA ASN A 218 17.81 -12.98 1.53
C ASN A 218 18.80 -11.98 0.92
N ASP A 219 18.87 -11.86 -0.42
CA ASP A 219 19.76 -10.88 -1.05
C ASP A 219 19.25 -9.44 -0.89
N THR A 220 17.93 -9.24 -0.96
CA THR A 220 17.30 -7.95 -0.60
C THR A 220 17.57 -7.61 0.86
N HIS A 221 17.50 -8.61 1.76
CA HIS A 221 17.78 -8.44 3.18
C HIS A 221 19.23 -8.00 3.46
N LYS A 222 20.21 -8.61 2.76
CA LYS A 222 21.62 -8.18 2.82
C LYS A 222 21.84 -6.76 2.26
N GLN A 223 21.04 -6.33 1.27
CA GLN A 223 21.10 -4.96 0.77
C GLN A 223 20.58 -3.97 1.83
N LEU A 224 19.44 -4.28 2.45
CA LEU A 224 18.88 -3.47 3.54
C LEU A 224 19.84 -3.42 4.74
N GLU A 225 20.52 -4.54 5.06
CA GLU A 225 21.50 -4.58 6.16
C GLU A 225 22.60 -3.52 6.04
N LYS A 226 23.06 -3.24 4.81
CA LYS A 226 24.12 -2.25 4.56
C LYS A 226 23.69 -0.81 4.85
N VAL A 227 22.39 -0.55 4.86
CA VAL A 227 21.83 0.80 5.01
C VAL A 227 20.91 0.94 6.24
N LYS A 228 20.63 -0.14 6.97
CA LYS A 228 19.67 -0.15 8.09
C LYS A 228 19.92 0.92 9.15
N ASP A 229 21.19 1.26 9.38
CA ASP A 229 21.55 2.24 10.41
C ASP A 229 21.49 3.70 9.92
N ARG A 230 21.03 3.93 8.68
CA ARG A 230 20.85 5.25 8.09
C ARG A 230 19.57 5.96 8.54
N SER A 231 18.55 5.19 8.90
CA SER A 231 17.29 5.77 9.45
C SER A 231 16.58 4.77 10.36
N GLN A 232 15.73 5.30 11.23
CA GLN A 232 14.91 4.47 12.12
C GLN A 232 13.99 3.52 11.33
N SER A 233 13.43 3.97 10.23
CA SER A 233 12.52 3.13 9.42
C SER A 233 13.25 1.97 8.75
N LEU A 234 14.46 2.18 8.22
CA LEU A 234 15.27 1.11 7.65
C LEU A 234 15.69 0.10 8.73
N HIS A 235 16.01 0.57 9.93
CA HIS A 235 16.34 -0.29 11.06
C HIS A 235 15.15 -1.16 11.48
N GLU A 236 13.97 -0.58 11.64
CA GLU A 236 12.74 -1.32 11.99
C GLU A 236 12.32 -2.27 10.87
N MET A 237 12.42 -1.86 9.61
CA MET A 237 12.16 -2.75 8.47
C MET A 237 13.10 -3.96 8.48
N TYR A 238 14.39 -3.74 8.74
CA TYR A 238 15.37 -4.82 8.87
C TYR A 238 14.99 -5.76 10.01
N HIS A 239 14.62 -5.23 11.18
CA HIS A 239 14.18 -6.02 12.33
C HIS A 239 12.95 -6.88 12.00
N VAL A 240 11.89 -6.28 11.46
CA VAL A 240 10.66 -6.98 11.07
C VAL A 240 10.94 -8.12 10.09
N MET A 241 11.76 -7.83 9.06
CA MET A 241 12.08 -8.82 8.05
C MET A 241 13.06 -9.90 8.53
N SER A 242 13.96 -9.59 9.47
CA SER A 242 14.77 -10.59 10.16
C SER A 242 13.89 -11.58 10.93
N VAL A 243 12.91 -11.08 11.68
CA VAL A 243 11.95 -11.94 12.40
C VAL A 243 11.14 -12.81 11.42
N TYR A 244 10.79 -12.26 10.24
CA TYR A 244 10.04 -13.00 9.24
C TYR A 244 10.89 -14.11 8.59
N LEU A 245 12.10 -13.80 8.12
CA LEU A 245 12.98 -14.75 7.42
C LEU A 245 13.52 -15.83 8.34
N ASN A 246 13.70 -15.54 9.64
CA ASN A 246 14.13 -16.52 10.65
C ASN A 246 13.04 -17.56 11.00
N ARG A 247 11.84 -17.47 10.42
CA ARG A 247 10.81 -18.50 10.59
C ARG A 247 11.17 -19.73 9.76
N ALA A 248 10.97 -20.91 10.34
CA ALA A 248 11.26 -22.18 9.66
C ALA A 248 10.59 -22.25 8.26
N GLY A 249 11.39 -22.51 7.24
CA GLY A 249 10.95 -22.66 5.85
C GLY A 249 10.62 -21.38 5.10
N LYS A 250 10.89 -20.18 5.67
CA LYS A 250 10.70 -18.91 4.95
C LYS A 250 12.03 -18.42 4.38
N ILE A 251 12.08 -18.28 3.05
CA ILE A 251 13.26 -17.78 2.31
C ILE A 251 12.95 -16.46 1.59
N GLU A 252 11.67 -16.09 1.49
CA GLU A 252 11.22 -14.90 0.77
C GLU A 252 9.83 -14.44 1.27
N LYS A 253 9.50 -13.19 0.99
CA LYS A 253 8.19 -12.58 1.22
C LYS A 253 7.79 -11.76 0.00
N ALA A 254 6.60 -11.99 -0.52
CA ALA A 254 6.06 -11.10 -1.54
C ALA A 254 5.71 -9.73 -0.94
N PHE A 255 6.21 -8.66 -1.55
CA PHE A 255 6.02 -7.28 -1.15
C PHE A 255 4.96 -6.60 -2.01
N HIS A 256 3.69 -6.85 -1.69
CA HIS A 256 2.55 -6.36 -2.44
C HIS A 256 2.34 -4.86 -2.20
N ASP A 257 2.16 -4.46 -0.96
CA ASP A 257 1.90 -3.09 -0.54
C ASP A 257 3.12 -2.18 -0.62
N PRO A 258 4.36 -2.65 -0.32
CA PRO A 258 5.54 -1.83 -0.55
C PRO A 258 5.71 -1.40 -2.00
N LEU A 259 5.36 -2.26 -2.99
CA LEU A 259 5.37 -1.84 -4.40
C LEU A 259 4.34 -0.74 -4.65
N ALA A 260 3.13 -0.86 -4.12
CA ALA A 260 2.10 0.17 -4.27
C ALA A 260 2.53 1.51 -3.66
N ALA A 261 3.14 1.47 -2.47
CA ALA A 261 3.66 2.66 -1.81
C ALA A 261 4.83 3.31 -2.57
N CYS A 262 5.77 2.52 -3.08
CA CYS A 262 6.86 3.03 -3.92
C CYS A 262 6.33 3.66 -5.22
N CYS A 263 5.34 3.03 -5.88
CA CYS A 263 4.67 3.59 -7.06
C CYS A 263 3.87 4.87 -6.75
N ALA A 264 3.40 5.03 -5.52
CA ALA A 264 2.73 6.26 -5.10
C ALA A 264 3.70 7.43 -4.95
N ILE A 265 4.94 7.15 -4.54
CA ILE A 265 6.03 8.14 -4.41
C ILE A 265 6.61 8.46 -5.78
N ASP A 266 6.90 7.45 -6.58
CA ASP A 266 7.41 7.58 -7.96
C ASP A 266 6.63 6.66 -8.91
N SER A 267 5.69 7.23 -9.65
CA SER A 267 4.88 6.47 -10.60
C SER A 267 5.68 5.93 -11.79
N SER A 268 6.91 6.41 -12.02
CA SER A 268 7.80 5.91 -13.09
C SER A 268 8.39 4.54 -12.77
N ILE A 269 8.23 4.03 -11.54
CA ILE A 269 8.56 2.66 -11.16
C ILE A 269 7.70 1.66 -11.94
N GLY A 270 6.41 1.96 -12.12
CA GLY A 270 5.48 1.08 -12.82
C GLY A 270 5.38 1.36 -14.32
N GLN A 271 5.18 0.30 -15.10
CA GLN A 271 4.65 0.42 -16.47
C GLN A 271 3.14 0.25 -16.41
N TRP A 272 2.41 1.26 -16.88
CA TRP A 272 0.97 1.36 -16.71
C TRP A 272 0.22 1.20 -18.02
N LYS A 273 -0.98 0.60 -17.95
CA LYS A 273 -1.95 0.54 -19.04
C LYS A 273 -3.28 1.12 -18.58
N ASP A 274 -3.88 1.95 -19.44
CA ASP A 274 -5.25 2.42 -19.25
C ASP A 274 -6.21 1.29 -19.58
N VAL A 275 -7.00 0.88 -18.58
CA VAL A 275 -7.89 -0.28 -18.70
C VAL A 275 -9.24 -0.04 -18.03
N ARG A 276 -10.22 -0.84 -18.39
CA ARG A 276 -11.40 -1.04 -17.57
C ARG A 276 -11.18 -2.26 -16.69
N LEU A 277 -11.00 -2.02 -15.40
CA LEU A 277 -10.97 -3.03 -14.36
C LEU A 277 -12.43 -3.41 -14.03
N TYR A 278 -12.73 -4.69 -14.04
CA TYR A 278 -14.10 -5.20 -13.88
C TYR A 278 -14.12 -6.49 -13.06
N MET A 279 -15.28 -6.81 -12.49
CA MET A 279 -15.57 -8.10 -11.90
C MET A 279 -16.34 -8.94 -12.92
N ASP A 280 -15.90 -10.15 -13.17
CA ASP A 280 -16.63 -11.13 -13.96
C ASP A 280 -17.86 -11.63 -13.18
N GLU A 281 -19.04 -11.50 -13.76
CA GLU A 281 -20.30 -11.80 -13.06
C GLU A 281 -20.50 -13.29 -12.79
N LYS A 282 -19.86 -14.18 -13.57
CA LYS A 282 -19.98 -15.63 -13.41
C LYS A 282 -19.01 -16.17 -12.37
N THR A 283 -17.73 -15.78 -12.48
CA THR A 283 -16.66 -16.29 -11.61
C THR A 283 -16.50 -15.47 -10.34
N LYS A 284 -17.01 -14.22 -10.31
CA LYS A 284 -16.78 -13.23 -9.25
C LYS A 284 -15.30 -12.87 -9.08
N GLU A 285 -14.49 -13.13 -10.10
CA GLU A 285 -13.08 -12.76 -10.17
C GLU A 285 -12.89 -11.39 -10.83
N TRP A 286 -11.75 -10.77 -10.59
CA TRP A 286 -11.39 -9.47 -11.17
C TRP A 286 -10.51 -9.65 -12.39
N GLY A 287 -10.76 -8.86 -13.43
CA GLY A 287 -10.02 -8.84 -14.68
C GLY A 287 -9.94 -7.44 -15.26
N SER A 288 -9.06 -7.26 -16.22
CA SER A 288 -8.87 -5.99 -16.93
C SER A 288 -9.00 -6.17 -18.44
N LYS A 289 -9.49 -5.15 -19.11
CA LYS A 289 -9.56 -5.09 -20.57
C LYS A 289 -9.23 -3.68 -21.09
N ILE A 290 -8.60 -3.61 -22.24
CA ILE A 290 -8.44 -2.33 -22.96
C ILE A 290 -9.84 -1.79 -23.29
N SER A 291 -10.04 -0.51 -23.11
CA SER A 291 -11.34 0.14 -23.27
C SER A 291 -11.15 1.59 -23.72
N GLU A 292 -12.05 2.08 -24.56
CA GLU A 292 -12.15 3.51 -24.91
C GLU A 292 -12.54 4.38 -23.70
N HIS A 293 -13.15 3.74 -22.68
CA HIS A 293 -13.53 4.39 -21.43
C HIS A 293 -12.84 3.67 -20.24
N PRO A 294 -11.51 3.88 -20.05
CA PRO A 294 -10.80 3.29 -18.94
C PRO A 294 -11.29 3.89 -17.62
N ASN A 295 -11.27 3.08 -16.56
CA ASN A 295 -11.59 3.56 -15.23
C ASN A 295 -10.37 3.61 -14.31
N VAL A 296 -9.25 2.96 -14.70
CA VAL A 296 -8.01 2.93 -13.94
C VAL A 296 -6.78 2.80 -14.85
N LYS A 297 -5.62 3.14 -14.30
CA LYS A 297 -4.30 2.68 -14.77
C LYS A 297 -3.91 1.44 -13.99
N ILE A 298 -3.56 0.34 -14.68
CA ILE A 298 -3.12 -0.90 -14.04
C ILE A 298 -1.66 -1.17 -14.37
N ILE A 299 -0.89 -1.61 -13.37
CA ILE A 299 0.52 -1.96 -13.57
C ILE A 299 0.63 -3.27 -14.34
N VAL A 300 1.58 -3.33 -15.29
CA VAL A 300 1.85 -4.52 -16.11
C VAL A 300 3.30 -4.98 -15.99
N ASP A 301 4.20 -4.13 -15.50
CA ASP A 301 5.60 -4.38 -15.19
C ASP A 301 6.14 -3.30 -14.25
N TYR A 302 7.33 -3.49 -13.69
CA TYR A 302 7.98 -2.50 -12.83
C TYR A 302 9.50 -2.50 -13.00
N ASP A 303 10.11 -1.35 -12.69
CA ASP A 303 11.56 -1.17 -12.63
C ASP A 303 12.06 -1.54 -11.24
N GLN A 304 12.75 -2.67 -11.13
CA GLN A 304 13.24 -3.19 -9.85
C GLN A 304 14.28 -2.28 -9.20
N ASP A 305 15.14 -1.62 -9.99
CA ASP A 305 16.19 -0.77 -9.45
C ASP A 305 15.61 0.51 -8.85
N LYS A 306 14.67 1.13 -9.55
CA LYS A 306 13.91 2.27 -9.02
C LYS A 306 13.09 1.90 -7.79
N TYR A 307 12.45 0.74 -7.81
CA TYR A 307 11.71 0.22 -6.67
C TYR A 307 12.60 0.09 -5.43
N LEU A 308 13.75 -0.60 -5.54
CA LEU A 308 14.65 -0.80 -4.40
C LEU A 308 15.30 0.50 -3.94
N SER A 309 15.65 1.41 -4.87
CA SER A 309 16.21 2.72 -4.49
C SER A 309 15.19 3.58 -3.75
N THR A 310 13.91 3.51 -4.12
CA THR A 310 12.82 4.19 -3.41
C THR A 310 12.54 3.53 -2.05
N LEU A 311 12.44 2.20 -2.01
CA LEU A 311 12.16 1.45 -0.78
C LEU A 311 13.23 1.66 0.30
N PHE A 312 14.48 1.82 -0.08
CA PHE A 312 15.63 1.99 0.83
C PHE A 312 16.14 3.44 0.90
N ALA A 313 15.31 4.39 0.49
CA ALA A 313 15.65 5.80 0.55
C ALA A 313 15.79 6.30 2.00
N TYR A 314 16.76 7.19 2.21
CA TYR A 314 16.98 7.87 3.51
C TYR A 314 17.40 9.33 3.27
N ALA A 315 17.18 10.20 4.28
CA ALA A 315 17.61 11.59 4.28
C ALA A 315 19.06 11.74 4.71
#